data_2d9d8a97dd4cfee43a5aa82d6c2768e3
#
_entry.id   2d9d8a97dd4cfee43a5aa82d6c2768e3
#
_cell.length_a   1.000
_cell.length_b   1.000
_cell.length_c   1.000
_cell.angle_alpha   90.00
_cell.angle_beta   90.00
_cell.angle_gamma   90.00
#
_symmetry.space_group_name_H-M   'P 1'
#
loop_
_entity.id
_entity.type
_entity.pdbx_description
1 polymer ?
#
loop_
_entity_poly.entity_id
_entity_poly.type
_entity_poly.pdbx_seq_one_letter_code
_entity_poly.pdbx_strand_id
1 'polypeptide(L)'
;LGKSTHPKTIERGYEWDRPELYQHIAKVCEKGLFDTVFFADLNYIADTFTGSMGPTLRYATQAPEHDPIPLLSFMSAVTEKIGLAATFSVSHSHPFYAARLWATLDHLTRGRAGWNVVTSINSNQAANYGEARQSTDRRYDRAHEFMDVCQKLWNSWDADAVMMDHDKAVFADPTKVRRIEYSGEFFKSRGPLNVTRSPQN
;
A
#
# COMPACT_ATOMS: atom_id res chain seq x y z
N LEU A 1 -0.71 4.46 -14.76
CA LEU A 1 -1.12 4.14 -16.12
C LEU A 1 -1.62 5.43 -16.78
N GLY A 2 -0.79 6.02 -17.66
CA GLY A 2 -1.22 7.16 -18.46
C GLY A 2 -2.45 6.79 -19.29
N LYS A 3 -3.57 7.42 -18.97
CA LYS A 3 -4.81 7.18 -19.70
C LYS A 3 -4.68 7.89 -21.05
N SER A 4 -4.36 7.11 -22.06
CA SER A 4 -4.21 7.64 -23.40
C SER A 4 -5.57 8.00 -24.01
N THR A 5 -5.69 9.21 -24.55
CA THR A 5 -6.80 9.61 -25.44
C THR A 5 -6.63 9.06 -26.84
N HIS A 6 -5.67 8.13 -27.04
CA HIS A 6 -5.43 7.52 -28.34
C HIS A 6 -6.66 6.73 -28.81
N PRO A 7 -7.07 6.81 -30.08
CA PRO A 7 -8.28 6.15 -30.59
C PRO A 7 -8.38 4.67 -30.24
N LYS A 8 -7.28 3.91 -30.34
CA LYS A 8 -7.27 2.47 -29.98
C LYS A 8 -7.55 2.19 -28.49
N THR A 9 -7.25 3.13 -27.61
CA THR A 9 -7.62 3.01 -26.19
C THR A 9 -9.10 3.28 -25.99
N ILE A 10 -9.66 4.23 -26.77
CA ILE A 10 -11.08 4.56 -26.77
C ILE A 10 -11.92 3.39 -27.33
N GLU A 11 -11.46 2.72 -28.39
CA GLU A 11 -12.11 1.56 -29.00
C GLU A 11 -12.28 0.37 -28.04
N ARG A 12 -11.35 0.19 -27.10
CA ARG A 12 -11.42 -0.86 -26.06
C ARG A 12 -12.32 -0.52 -24.89
N GLY A 13 -12.97 0.65 -24.93
CA GLY A 13 -13.75 1.17 -23.81
C GLY A 13 -12.88 1.67 -22.66
N TYR A 14 -13.47 2.47 -21.80
CA TYR A 14 -12.81 3.00 -20.61
C TYR A 14 -12.93 1.97 -19.46
N GLU A 15 -12.23 0.83 -19.59
CA GLU A 15 -12.22 -0.23 -18.57
C GLU A 15 -11.21 0.03 -17.43
N TRP A 16 -10.66 1.23 -17.37
CA TRP A 16 -9.67 1.63 -16.36
C TRP A 16 -10.23 1.55 -14.92
N ASP A 17 -11.54 1.60 -14.77
CA ASP A 17 -12.27 1.53 -13.49
C ASP A 17 -12.70 0.10 -13.11
N ARG A 18 -12.27 -0.91 -13.88
CA ARG A 18 -12.68 -2.31 -13.69
C ARG A 18 -11.50 -3.20 -13.33
N PRO A 19 -11.71 -4.20 -12.46
CA PRO A 19 -10.65 -5.11 -12.03
C PRO A 19 -10.07 -5.95 -13.16
N GLU A 20 -10.86 -6.26 -14.21
CA GLU A 20 -10.44 -7.12 -15.31
C GLU A 20 -9.23 -6.56 -16.08
N LEU A 21 -9.15 -5.24 -16.24
CA LEU A 21 -7.99 -4.59 -16.86
C LEU A 21 -6.71 -4.87 -16.06
N TYR A 22 -6.75 -4.68 -14.75
CA TYR A 22 -5.60 -4.87 -13.87
C TYR A 22 -5.21 -6.34 -13.77
N GLN A 23 -6.18 -7.24 -13.70
CA GLN A 23 -5.95 -8.68 -13.76
C GLN A 23 -5.30 -9.10 -15.09
N HIS A 24 -5.77 -8.54 -16.22
CA HIS A 24 -5.18 -8.80 -17.52
C HIS A 24 -3.72 -8.32 -17.58
N ILE A 25 -3.45 -7.09 -17.09
CA ILE A 25 -2.07 -6.54 -17.02
C ILE A 25 -1.18 -7.47 -16.20
N ALA A 26 -1.63 -7.90 -15.02
CA ALA A 26 -0.85 -8.77 -14.15
C ALA A 26 -0.49 -10.09 -14.83
N LYS A 27 -1.47 -10.76 -15.47
CA LYS A 27 -1.25 -12.00 -16.23
C LYS A 27 -0.28 -11.83 -17.39
N VAL A 28 -0.39 -10.73 -18.14
CA VAL A 28 0.50 -10.45 -19.27
C VAL A 28 1.92 -10.19 -18.79
N CYS A 29 2.08 -9.41 -17.70
CA CYS A 29 3.40 -9.15 -17.11
C CYS A 29 4.02 -10.44 -16.55
N GLU A 30 3.26 -11.26 -15.84
CA GLU A 30 3.76 -12.54 -15.32
C GLU A 30 4.17 -13.49 -16.44
N LYS A 31 3.35 -13.61 -17.49
CA LYS A 31 3.69 -14.39 -18.70
C LYS A 31 4.93 -13.85 -19.41
N GLY A 32 5.13 -12.53 -19.38
CA GLY A 32 6.29 -11.84 -19.92
C GLY A 32 7.52 -11.92 -19.03
N LEU A 33 7.49 -12.65 -17.92
CA LEU A 33 8.58 -12.84 -16.96
C LEU A 33 9.07 -11.52 -16.33
N PHE A 34 8.19 -10.56 -16.14
CA PHE A 34 8.50 -9.38 -15.33
C PHE A 34 8.60 -9.77 -13.86
N ASP A 35 9.55 -9.19 -13.14
CA ASP A 35 9.74 -9.46 -11.70
C ASP A 35 8.62 -8.84 -10.86
N THR A 36 8.18 -7.63 -11.23
CA THR A 36 7.21 -6.87 -10.42
C THR A 36 6.35 -5.95 -11.27
N VAL A 37 5.08 -5.82 -10.92
CA VAL A 37 4.21 -4.70 -11.33
C VAL A 37 4.20 -3.68 -10.20
N PHE A 38 4.45 -2.41 -10.55
CA PHE A 38 4.52 -1.31 -9.61
C PHE A 38 3.51 -0.21 -9.96
N PHE A 39 2.80 0.29 -8.93
CA PHE A 39 1.91 1.43 -9.02
C PHE A 39 2.44 2.62 -8.24
N ALA A 40 2.58 3.75 -8.92
CA ALA A 40 2.64 5.04 -8.25
C ALA A 40 1.26 5.40 -7.68
N ASP A 41 1.23 6.31 -6.70
CA ASP A 41 0.00 6.82 -6.11
C ASP A 41 0.12 8.32 -5.84
N LEU A 42 -0.92 9.06 -6.21
CA LEU A 42 -1.04 10.50 -6.01
C LEU A 42 -2.43 10.82 -5.44
N ASN A 43 -2.48 11.30 -4.21
CA ASN A 43 -3.74 11.60 -3.53
C ASN A 43 -4.23 13.03 -3.79
N TYR A 44 -4.04 13.56 -5.00
CA TYR A 44 -4.53 14.87 -5.42
C TYR A 44 -4.62 14.97 -6.94
N ILE A 45 -5.42 15.90 -7.43
CA ILE A 45 -5.45 16.28 -8.85
C ILE A 45 -4.52 17.48 -9.05
N ALA A 46 -3.51 17.33 -9.94
CA ALA A 46 -2.54 18.39 -10.20
C ALA A 46 -3.20 19.62 -10.84
N ASP A 47 -2.91 20.81 -10.27
CA ASP A 47 -3.45 22.10 -10.69
C ASP A 47 -2.37 23.18 -10.86
N THR A 48 -1.10 22.85 -10.68
CA THR A 48 0.02 23.78 -10.75
C THR A 48 0.25 24.34 -12.16
N PHE A 49 -0.01 23.53 -13.19
CA PHE A 49 0.08 23.99 -14.57
C PHE A 49 -1.13 24.87 -14.89
N THR A 50 -0.89 26.09 -15.28
CA THR A 50 -1.91 27.15 -15.55
C THR A 50 -2.77 27.55 -14.34
N GLY A 51 -2.44 27.11 -13.12
CA GLY A 51 -3.25 27.36 -11.92
C GLY A 51 -4.64 26.69 -11.96
N SER A 52 -4.78 25.58 -12.70
CA SER A 52 -6.07 24.91 -12.91
C SER A 52 -5.92 23.40 -13.05
N MET A 53 -6.90 22.65 -12.55
CA MET A 53 -7.05 21.22 -12.79
C MET A 53 -7.47 20.88 -14.24
N GLY A 54 -7.90 21.87 -15.01
CA GLY A 54 -8.44 21.69 -16.37
C GLY A 54 -7.56 20.85 -17.29
N PRO A 55 -6.26 21.15 -17.45
CA PRO A 55 -5.36 20.35 -18.29
C PRO A 55 -5.22 18.89 -17.82
N THR A 56 -5.09 18.69 -16.51
CA THR A 56 -4.96 17.35 -15.91
C THR A 56 -6.19 16.49 -16.22
N LEU A 57 -7.37 17.03 -16.02
CA LEU A 57 -8.64 16.33 -16.28
C LEU A 57 -8.89 16.13 -17.77
N ARG A 58 -8.64 17.16 -18.58
CA ARG A 58 -8.86 17.10 -20.03
C ARG A 58 -8.05 15.99 -20.71
N TYR A 59 -6.81 15.79 -20.27
CA TYR A 59 -5.90 14.85 -20.89
C TYR A 59 -5.70 13.57 -20.07
N ALA A 60 -6.44 13.40 -19.00
CA ALA A 60 -6.32 12.28 -18.06
C ALA A 60 -4.88 12.02 -17.60
N THR A 61 -4.14 13.09 -17.30
CA THR A 61 -2.76 13.04 -16.86
C THR A 61 -2.74 12.86 -15.36
N GLN A 62 -2.39 11.67 -14.86
CA GLN A 62 -2.35 11.30 -13.43
C GLN A 62 -3.70 11.45 -12.69
N ALA A 63 -4.81 11.63 -13.41
CA ALA A 63 -6.16 11.65 -12.86
C ALA A 63 -7.18 11.33 -13.96
N PRO A 64 -8.26 10.59 -13.65
CA PRO A 64 -8.54 9.92 -12.37
C PRO A 64 -7.61 8.74 -12.10
N GLU A 65 -7.37 8.41 -10.84
CA GLU A 65 -6.53 7.31 -10.39
C GLU A 65 -7.23 6.55 -9.26
N HIS A 66 -7.10 5.24 -9.24
CA HIS A 66 -7.60 4.42 -8.14
C HIS A 66 -6.52 4.24 -7.08
N ASP A 67 -6.95 4.05 -5.83
CA ASP A 67 -6.07 3.55 -4.78
C ASP A 67 -5.46 2.20 -5.24
N PRO A 68 -4.13 2.10 -5.31
CA PRO A 68 -3.48 0.90 -5.83
C PRO A 68 -3.61 -0.32 -4.90
N ILE A 69 -3.81 -0.13 -3.60
CA ILE A 69 -3.81 -1.26 -2.66
C ILE A 69 -4.93 -2.26 -2.93
N PRO A 70 -6.20 -1.87 -3.12
CA PRO A 70 -7.24 -2.79 -3.53
C PRO A 70 -6.94 -3.47 -4.88
N LEU A 71 -6.32 -2.76 -5.82
CA LEU A 71 -5.98 -3.32 -7.13
C LEU A 71 -4.99 -4.48 -7.02
N LEU A 72 -3.97 -4.36 -6.14
CA LEU A 72 -3.02 -5.44 -5.91
C LEU A 72 -3.71 -6.72 -5.44
N SER A 73 -4.76 -6.63 -4.62
CA SER A 73 -5.53 -7.79 -4.17
C SER A 73 -6.23 -8.49 -5.33
N PHE A 74 -6.84 -7.75 -6.27
CA PHE A 74 -7.44 -8.32 -7.48
C PHE A 74 -6.40 -8.97 -8.39
N MET A 75 -5.23 -8.35 -8.53
CA MET A 75 -4.13 -8.88 -9.34
C MET A 75 -3.53 -10.15 -8.73
N SER A 76 -3.41 -10.22 -7.41
CA SER A 76 -2.87 -11.39 -6.70
C SER A 76 -3.74 -12.64 -6.90
N ALA A 77 -5.05 -12.47 -7.04
CA ALA A 77 -5.99 -13.57 -7.23
C ALA A 77 -5.81 -14.34 -8.55
N VAL A 78 -5.09 -13.77 -9.52
CA VAL A 78 -4.89 -14.33 -10.87
C VAL A 78 -3.43 -14.52 -11.25
N THR A 79 -2.51 -14.36 -10.31
CA THR A 79 -1.05 -14.49 -10.48
C THR A 79 -0.43 -15.34 -9.36
N GLU A 80 0.72 -15.94 -9.62
CA GLU A 80 1.38 -16.85 -8.68
C GLU A 80 2.81 -16.40 -8.30
N LYS A 81 3.52 -15.68 -9.17
CA LYS A 81 4.96 -15.43 -9.05
C LYS A 81 5.33 -13.96 -9.03
N ILE A 82 4.67 -13.14 -9.85
CA ILE A 82 5.02 -11.72 -10.03
C ILE A 82 4.82 -10.93 -8.74
N GLY A 83 5.82 -10.11 -8.39
CA GLY A 83 5.73 -9.15 -7.30
C GLY A 83 4.67 -8.07 -7.60
N LEU A 84 3.94 -7.66 -6.57
CA LEU A 84 2.87 -6.68 -6.66
C LEU A 84 3.18 -5.52 -5.72
N ALA A 85 3.65 -4.41 -6.27
CA ALA A 85 4.14 -3.29 -5.49
C ALA A 85 3.30 -2.03 -5.71
N ALA A 86 3.12 -1.26 -4.65
CA ALA A 86 2.44 0.02 -4.70
C ALA A 86 3.10 1.07 -3.82
N THR A 87 2.95 2.32 -4.23
CA THR A 87 3.26 3.48 -3.39
C THR A 87 2.19 3.61 -2.30
N PHE A 88 2.64 3.86 -1.07
CA PHE A 88 1.78 4.26 0.02
C PHE A 88 2.51 5.25 0.91
N SER A 89 1.93 6.43 1.10
CA SER A 89 2.54 7.51 1.86
C SER A 89 2.38 7.31 3.36
N VAL A 90 3.50 7.46 4.08
CA VAL A 90 3.51 7.43 5.55
C VAL A 90 3.12 8.78 6.16
N SER A 91 3.00 9.85 5.36
CA SER A 91 2.78 11.21 5.86
C SER A 91 1.39 11.41 6.48
N HIS A 92 0.37 10.74 5.95
CA HIS A 92 -1.03 11.00 6.32
C HIS A 92 -1.72 9.76 6.93
N SER A 93 -0.92 8.77 7.36
CA SER A 93 -1.43 7.51 7.90
C SER A 93 -0.90 7.26 9.30
N HIS A 94 -1.52 6.30 9.98
CA HIS A 94 -1.04 5.80 11.27
C HIS A 94 -0.32 4.44 11.06
N PRO A 95 0.86 4.21 11.70
CA PRO A 95 1.65 2.99 11.47
C PRO A 95 0.90 1.70 11.82
N PHE A 96 0.02 1.68 12.83
CA PHE A 96 -0.80 0.51 13.13
C PHE A 96 -1.70 0.11 11.96
N TYR A 97 -2.35 1.11 11.32
CA TYR A 97 -3.19 0.85 10.16
C TYR A 97 -2.36 0.33 8.98
N ALA A 98 -1.24 0.98 8.69
CA ALA A 98 -0.35 0.57 7.60
C ALA A 98 0.23 -0.83 7.82
N ALA A 99 0.73 -1.11 9.03
CA ALA A 99 1.26 -2.44 9.37
C ALA A 99 0.21 -3.55 9.17
N ARG A 100 -1.03 -3.30 9.59
CA ARG A 100 -2.15 -4.22 9.39
C ARG A 100 -2.48 -4.41 7.91
N LEU A 101 -2.56 -3.31 7.15
CA LEU A 101 -2.88 -3.32 5.73
C LEU A 101 -1.86 -4.14 4.94
N TRP A 102 -0.58 -3.84 5.12
CA TRP A 102 0.52 -4.50 4.41
C TRP A 102 0.71 -5.95 4.84
N ALA A 103 0.55 -6.29 6.11
CA ALA A 103 0.55 -7.69 6.53
C ALA A 103 -0.61 -8.49 5.92
N THR A 104 -1.80 -7.89 5.84
CA THR A 104 -2.95 -8.51 5.17
C THR A 104 -2.67 -8.74 3.69
N LEU A 105 -2.15 -7.72 2.99
CA LEU A 105 -1.81 -7.84 1.58
C LEU A 105 -0.72 -8.89 1.34
N ASP A 106 0.27 -8.96 2.23
CA ASP A 106 1.34 -9.96 2.14
C ASP A 106 0.81 -11.39 2.28
N HIS A 107 -0.12 -11.64 3.19
CA HIS A 107 -0.84 -12.92 3.26
C HIS A 107 -1.61 -13.22 1.96
N LEU A 108 -2.40 -12.27 1.46
CA LEU A 108 -3.20 -12.43 0.25
C LEU A 108 -2.35 -12.65 -1.00
N THR A 109 -1.18 -12.04 -1.07
CA THR A 109 -0.22 -12.20 -2.18
C THR A 109 0.75 -13.37 -1.98
N ARG A 110 0.70 -14.07 -0.83
CA ARG A 110 1.62 -15.15 -0.48
C ARG A 110 3.09 -14.71 -0.51
N GLY A 111 3.38 -13.58 0.14
CA GLY A 111 4.74 -13.03 0.24
C GLY A 111 5.22 -12.29 -1.00
N ARG A 112 4.31 -11.73 -1.82
CA ARG A 112 4.68 -11.00 -3.05
C ARG A 112 4.33 -9.51 -2.99
N ALA A 113 3.87 -9.01 -1.84
CA ALA A 113 3.56 -7.60 -1.66
C ALA A 113 4.83 -6.74 -1.61
N GLY A 114 4.83 -5.62 -2.30
CA GLY A 114 5.92 -4.64 -2.28
C GLY A 114 5.42 -3.25 -1.91
N TRP A 115 6.06 -2.62 -0.94
CA TRP A 115 5.72 -1.28 -0.50
C TRP A 115 6.79 -0.27 -0.88
N ASN A 116 6.43 0.66 -1.75
CA ASN A 116 7.20 1.88 -1.97
C ASN A 116 6.81 2.92 -0.91
N VAL A 117 7.62 2.99 0.13
CA VAL A 117 7.43 3.92 1.25
C VAL A 117 7.83 5.33 0.82
N VAL A 118 6.88 6.27 0.84
CA VAL A 118 7.14 7.66 0.47
C VAL A 118 6.67 8.65 1.52
N THR A 119 7.35 9.80 1.58
CA THR A 119 6.92 10.98 2.31
C THR A 119 6.31 11.97 1.32
N SER A 120 5.03 12.30 1.46
CA SER A 120 4.35 13.22 0.55
C SER A 120 5.02 14.59 0.51
N ILE A 121 5.33 15.06 -0.70
CA ILE A 121 6.05 16.33 -0.92
C ILE A 121 5.15 17.47 -1.40
N ASN A 122 3.92 17.15 -1.80
CA ASN A 122 3.02 18.11 -2.43
C ASN A 122 2.08 18.76 -1.41
N SER A 123 1.96 20.10 -1.47
CA SER A 123 1.08 20.85 -0.58
C SER A 123 -0.40 20.56 -0.80
N ASN A 124 -0.81 20.29 -2.04
CA ASN A 124 -2.20 19.95 -2.36
C ASN A 124 -2.59 18.59 -1.75
N GLN A 125 -1.65 17.65 -1.75
CA GLN A 125 -1.87 16.37 -1.07
C GLN A 125 -2.04 16.56 0.44
N ALA A 126 -1.16 17.33 1.09
CA ALA A 126 -1.29 17.64 2.52
C ALA A 126 -2.62 18.34 2.84
N ALA A 127 -3.04 19.27 1.99
CA ALA A 127 -4.30 19.99 2.15
C ALA A 127 -5.54 19.07 2.09
N ASN A 128 -5.50 18.00 1.27
CA ASN A 128 -6.57 16.99 1.22
C ASN A 128 -6.74 16.23 2.55
N TYR A 129 -5.69 16.20 3.36
CA TYR A 129 -5.71 15.61 4.72
C TYR A 129 -5.85 16.66 5.84
N GLY A 130 -6.12 17.92 5.47
CA GLY A 130 -6.26 19.01 6.45
C GLY A 130 -4.95 19.45 7.10
N GLU A 131 -3.82 19.13 6.48
CA GLU A 131 -2.49 19.37 7.01
C GLU A 131 -1.70 20.41 6.18
N ALA A 132 -0.76 21.07 6.82
CA ALA A 132 0.25 21.88 6.12
C ALA A 132 1.46 20.99 5.74
N ARG A 133 2.06 21.28 4.58
CA ARG A 133 3.29 20.61 4.17
C ARG A 133 4.41 20.86 5.19
N GLN A 134 4.97 19.79 5.72
CA GLN A 134 6.10 19.84 6.65
C GLN A 134 7.44 20.00 5.91
N SER A 135 8.47 20.44 6.64
CA SER A 135 9.86 20.45 6.13
C SER A 135 10.32 19.04 5.72
N THR A 136 11.35 18.98 4.90
CA THR A 136 11.90 17.69 4.45
C THR A 136 12.36 16.85 5.63
N ASP A 137 13.18 17.42 6.51
CA ASP A 137 13.74 16.70 7.66
C ASP A 137 12.63 16.16 8.57
N ARG A 138 11.64 17.00 8.91
CA ARG A 138 10.49 16.58 9.75
C ARG A 138 9.71 15.42 9.15
N ARG A 139 9.54 15.40 7.82
CA ARG A 139 8.86 14.30 7.12
C ARG A 139 9.65 12.99 7.19
N TYR A 140 10.99 13.07 7.07
CA TYR A 140 11.83 11.88 7.17
C TYR A 140 11.96 11.38 8.61
N ASP A 141 12.07 12.25 9.60
CA ASP A 141 12.06 11.85 11.01
C ASP A 141 10.78 11.09 11.36
N ARG A 142 9.63 11.64 10.93
CA ARG A 142 8.33 10.98 11.08
C ARG A 142 8.27 9.64 10.35
N ALA A 143 8.84 9.55 9.15
CA ALA A 143 8.85 8.32 8.36
C ALA A 143 9.73 7.23 9.01
N HIS A 144 10.87 7.59 9.57
CA HIS A 144 11.72 6.66 10.31
C HIS A 144 10.99 6.07 11.52
N GLU A 145 10.38 6.94 12.33
CA GLU A 145 9.57 6.48 13.48
C GLU A 145 8.38 5.63 13.04
N PHE A 146 7.70 6.02 11.94
CA PHE A 146 6.60 5.24 11.37
C PHE A 146 7.02 3.80 11.03
N MET A 147 8.13 3.64 10.34
CA MET A 147 8.65 2.33 9.94
C MET A 147 9.14 1.51 11.13
N ASP A 148 9.75 2.15 12.15
CA ASP A 148 10.13 1.47 13.38
C ASP A 148 8.90 0.87 14.08
N VAL A 149 7.80 1.62 14.16
CA VAL A 149 6.53 1.12 14.72
C VAL A 149 5.97 -0.03 13.88
N CYS A 150 5.97 0.08 12.54
CA CYS A 150 5.51 -0.99 11.67
C CYS A 150 6.31 -2.29 11.89
N GLN A 151 7.64 -2.19 11.93
CA GLN A 151 8.51 -3.34 12.15
C GLN A 151 8.26 -4.01 13.52
N LYS A 152 8.09 -3.21 14.58
CA LYS A 152 7.74 -3.73 15.90
C LYS A 152 6.37 -4.44 15.91
N LEU A 153 5.40 -3.89 15.19
CA LEU A 153 4.07 -4.50 15.05
C LEU A 153 4.11 -5.82 14.30
N TRP A 154 4.84 -5.89 13.18
CA TRP A 154 5.01 -7.14 12.42
C TRP A 154 5.73 -8.22 13.24
N ASN A 155 6.68 -7.83 14.08
CA ASN A 155 7.40 -8.72 14.98
C ASN A 155 6.68 -8.96 16.32
N SER A 156 5.45 -8.49 16.48
CA SER A 156 4.67 -8.71 17.72
C SER A 156 4.14 -10.15 17.87
N TRP A 157 4.19 -10.94 16.80
CA TRP A 157 3.92 -12.39 16.78
C TRP A 157 5.21 -13.13 16.46
N ASP A 158 5.55 -14.14 17.24
CA ASP A 158 6.64 -15.07 16.90
C ASP A 158 6.26 -15.92 15.69
N ALA A 159 7.23 -16.40 14.93
CA ALA A 159 6.99 -17.17 13.72
C ALA A 159 6.21 -18.46 13.97
N ASP A 160 6.37 -19.04 15.15
CA ASP A 160 5.73 -20.28 15.61
C ASP A 160 4.60 -20.03 16.63
N ALA A 161 4.06 -18.81 16.69
CA ALA A 161 2.97 -18.48 17.60
C ALA A 161 1.65 -19.19 17.22
N VAL A 162 1.40 -19.39 15.91
CA VAL A 162 0.20 -20.09 15.41
C VAL A 162 0.46 -21.59 15.44
N MET A 163 -0.28 -22.32 16.29
CA MET A 163 -0.11 -23.76 16.54
C MET A 163 -1.09 -24.63 15.74
N MET A 164 -2.33 -24.15 15.55
CA MET A 164 -3.42 -24.90 14.90
C MET A 164 -3.60 -26.32 15.47
N ASP A 165 -3.44 -26.47 16.81
CA ASP A 165 -3.60 -27.74 17.50
C ASP A 165 -5.09 -28.09 17.62
N HIS A 166 -5.55 -28.95 16.75
CA HIS A 166 -6.96 -29.36 16.69
C HIS A 166 -7.36 -30.24 17.88
N ASP A 167 -6.44 -31.05 18.44
CA ASP A 167 -6.74 -31.98 19.54
C ASP A 167 -6.98 -31.21 20.83
N LYS A 168 -6.25 -30.11 21.02
CA LYS A 168 -6.39 -29.24 22.19
C LYS A 168 -7.30 -28.04 21.98
N ALA A 169 -7.83 -27.85 20.75
CA ALA A 169 -8.59 -26.67 20.33
C ALA A 169 -7.84 -25.37 20.61
N VAL A 170 -6.53 -25.33 20.33
CA VAL A 170 -5.65 -24.18 20.51
C VAL A 170 -5.22 -23.63 19.16
N PHE A 171 -5.56 -22.36 18.90
CA PHE A 171 -5.16 -21.67 17.67
C PHE A 171 -3.70 -21.18 17.75
N ALA A 172 -3.35 -20.46 18.81
CA ALA A 172 -2.04 -19.86 18.98
C ALA A 172 -1.59 -19.91 20.46
N ASP A 173 -0.27 -19.86 20.67
CA ASP A 173 0.33 -19.68 21.98
C ASP A 173 0.32 -18.20 22.38
N PRO A 174 -0.48 -17.79 23.39
CA PRO A 174 -0.60 -16.39 23.77
C PRO A 174 0.71 -15.81 24.35
N THR A 175 1.64 -16.64 24.81
CA THR A 175 2.93 -16.18 25.34
C THR A 175 3.88 -15.71 24.23
N LYS A 176 3.61 -16.10 22.99
CA LYS A 176 4.37 -15.74 21.77
C LYS A 176 3.80 -14.53 21.02
N VAL A 177 2.85 -13.83 21.65
CA VAL A 177 2.22 -12.62 21.09
C VAL A 177 2.38 -11.48 22.08
N ARG A 178 3.09 -10.42 21.71
CA ARG A 178 3.53 -9.40 22.66
C ARG A 178 3.04 -8.00 22.28
N ARG A 179 2.61 -7.22 23.27
CA ARG A 179 2.39 -5.79 23.12
C ARG A 179 3.73 -5.11 22.84
N ILE A 180 3.71 -4.06 22.02
CA ILE A 180 4.90 -3.25 21.73
C ILE A 180 5.03 -2.05 22.67
N GLU A 181 3.91 -1.57 23.25
CA GLU A 181 3.80 -0.42 24.16
C GLU A 181 4.68 0.77 23.71
N TYR A 182 4.60 1.08 22.41
CA TYR A 182 5.42 2.11 21.78
C TYR A 182 4.93 3.51 22.13
N SER A 183 5.86 4.42 22.46
CA SER A 183 5.59 5.84 22.66
C SER A 183 6.77 6.65 22.16
N GLY A 184 6.62 7.25 20.97
CA GLY A 184 7.60 8.11 20.33
C GLY A 184 7.16 9.56 20.27
N GLU A 185 7.86 10.35 19.47
CA GLU A 185 7.55 11.75 19.22
C GLU A 185 6.29 11.92 18.37
N PHE A 186 6.15 11.12 17.32
CA PHE A 186 5.07 11.24 16.34
C PHE A 186 3.95 10.23 16.58
N PHE A 187 4.26 9.06 17.13
CA PHE A 187 3.30 7.97 17.24
C PHE A 187 3.27 7.31 18.60
N LYS A 188 2.10 6.78 18.93
CA LYS A 188 1.92 5.87 20.06
C LYS A 188 1.13 4.65 19.57
N SER A 189 1.56 3.46 19.96
CA SER A 189 0.89 2.23 19.58
C SER A 189 1.07 1.17 20.65
N ARG A 190 -0.04 0.62 21.14
CA ARG A 190 -0.02 -0.43 22.15
C ARG A 190 0.38 -1.78 21.57
N GLY A 191 -0.09 -2.11 20.36
CA GLY A 191 0.01 -3.47 19.83
C GLY A 191 -0.70 -4.53 20.70
N PRO A 192 -0.52 -5.80 20.42
CA PRO A 192 0.12 -6.35 19.24
C PRO A 192 -0.67 -6.06 17.96
N LEU A 193 -0.12 -6.40 16.81
CA LEU A 193 -0.89 -6.41 15.57
C LEU A 193 -1.96 -7.49 15.65
N ASN A 194 -3.15 -7.23 15.09
CA ASN A 194 -4.26 -8.19 15.06
C ASN A 194 -4.29 -9.05 13.78
N VAL A 195 -3.18 -9.08 13.07
CA VAL A 195 -2.88 -9.97 11.94
C VAL A 195 -1.64 -10.76 12.33
N THR A 196 -1.63 -12.04 12.04
CA THR A 196 -0.48 -12.92 12.32
C THR A 196 0.74 -12.50 11.51
N ARG A 197 1.91 -12.97 11.90
CA ARG A 197 3.15 -12.75 11.14
C ARG A 197 2.95 -13.14 9.68
N SER A 198 3.31 -12.26 8.76
CA SER A 198 3.12 -12.47 7.32
C SER A 198 4.32 -13.19 6.69
N PRO A 199 4.17 -13.77 5.48
CA PRO A 199 5.21 -14.61 4.87
C PRO A 199 6.58 -13.97 4.72
N GLN A 200 6.65 -12.65 4.56
CA GLN A 200 7.93 -11.91 4.39
C GLN A 200 8.58 -11.49 5.72
N ASN A 201 7.92 -11.65 6.85
CA ASN A 201 8.42 -11.20 8.16
C ASN A 201 8.87 -12.38 9.03
#